data_5a06ab0e60f7055c0a80f520e63c2510
#
_entry.id   5a06ab0e60f7055c0a80f520e63c2510
#
_cell.length_a   1.000
_cell.length_b   1.000
_cell.length_c   1.000
_cell.angle_alpha   90.00
_cell.angle_beta   90.00
_cell.angle_gamma   90.00
#
_symmetry.space_group_name_H-M   'P 1'
#
loop_
_entity.id
_entity.type
_entity.pdbx_description
1 polymer ?
#
loop_
_entity_poly.entity_id
_entity_poly.type
_entity_poly.pdbx_seq_one_letter_code
_entity_poly.pdbx_strand_id
1 'polypeptide(L)'
;HFWNPAQLMPLVEVVPGKQTSQTTVDLTVALMNKIGKHAVPLKKEALGFVGNRIQLAVLREAFHIVDEGIASPEAVDDIIKYSLGRRWNLVGPIASADLGGLDVFKNISSYLYADLANATGTDPTLEKMVDNGKLGLKSGQGFYDWQGDTGKRIVADRDAALLDQLKHDHNAKKD
;
A
#
# COMPACT_ATOMS: atom_id res chain seq x y z
N HIS A 1 8.14 5.78 -10.87
CA HIS A 1 8.21 4.86 -9.74
C HIS A 1 7.32 3.66 -9.99
N PHE A 2 7.94 2.49 -10.06
CA PHE A 2 7.25 1.21 -10.21
C PHE A 2 6.97 0.60 -8.83
N TRP A 3 5.83 -0.06 -8.70
CA TRP A 3 5.50 -0.83 -7.51
C TRP A 3 6.04 -2.26 -7.59
N ASN A 4 6.55 -2.76 -6.47
CA ASN A 4 7.12 -4.11 -6.39
C ASN A 4 6.03 -5.16 -6.06
N PRO A 5 5.99 -6.30 -6.73
CA PRO A 5 6.83 -6.74 -7.86
C PRO A 5 6.41 -6.08 -9.19
N ALA A 6 7.36 -5.39 -9.85
CA ALA A 6 7.06 -4.53 -10.98
C ALA A 6 6.42 -5.23 -12.18
N GLN A 7 6.66 -6.53 -12.34
CA GLN A 7 6.08 -7.35 -13.40
C GLN A 7 4.59 -7.67 -13.16
N LEU A 8 4.12 -7.65 -11.91
CA LEU A 8 2.75 -7.99 -11.53
C LEU A 8 1.91 -6.76 -11.14
N MET A 9 2.56 -5.73 -10.61
CA MET A 9 1.86 -4.50 -10.22
C MET A 9 1.68 -3.57 -11.42
N PRO A 10 0.44 -3.19 -11.77
CA PRO A 10 0.18 -2.34 -12.94
C PRO A 10 0.57 -0.87 -12.72
N LEU A 11 0.53 -0.38 -11.48
CA LEU A 11 0.74 1.05 -11.18
C LEU A 11 2.15 1.52 -11.52
N VAL A 12 2.23 2.69 -12.15
CA VAL A 12 3.44 3.52 -12.26
C VAL A 12 3.09 4.95 -11.87
N GLU A 13 3.71 5.47 -10.81
CA GLU A 13 3.62 6.88 -10.46
C GLU A 13 4.62 7.66 -11.32
N VAL A 14 4.12 8.59 -12.15
CA VAL A 14 4.94 9.47 -12.98
C VAL A 14 5.17 10.77 -12.22
N VAL A 15 6.39 10.94 -11.71
CA VAL A 15 6.73 12.01 -10.76
C VAL A 15 7.58 13.07 -11.46
N PRO A 16 7.06 14.29 -11.68
CA PRO A 16 7.85 15.37 -12.28
C PRO A 16 8.84 15.94 -11.26
N GLY A 17 10.11 16.05 -11.65
CA GLY A 17 11.09 16.86 -10.94
C GLY A 17 10.99 18.34 -11.31
N LYS A 18 11.81 19.19 -10.69
CA LYS A 18 11.78 20.66 -10.86
C LYS A 18 11.97 21.14 -12.31
N GLN A 19 12.65 20.36 -13.14
CA GLN A 19 12.98 20.71 -14.54
C GLN A 19 12.20 19.86 -15.56
N THR A 20 11.28 19.01 -15.10
CA THR A 20 10.51 18.13 -15.99
C THR A 20 9.41 18.94 -16.68
N SER A 21 9.42 18.96 -18.01
CA SER A 21 8.36 19.60 -18.79
C SER A 21 7.07 18.78 -18.77
N GLN A 22 5.94 19.44 -18.98
CA GLN A 22 4.65 18.76 -19.13
C GLN A 22 4.67 17.76 -20.31
N THR A 23 5.31 18.12 -21.42
CA THR A 23 5.48 17.23 -22.58
C THR A 23 6.20 15.93 -22.20
N THR A 24 7.21 15.99 -21.33
CA THR A 24 7.92 14.80 -20.84
C THR A 24 7.01 13.93 -19.98
N VAL A 25 6.20 14.54 -19.11
CA VAL A 25 5.20 13.83 -18.30
C VAL A 25 4.20 13.11 -19.21
N ASP A 26 3.61 13.84 -20.16
CA ASP A 26 2.59 13.31 -21.07
C ASP A 26 3.12 12.14 -21.92
N LEU A 27 4.34 12.30 -22.46
CA LEU A 27 5.02 11.23 -23.21
C LEU A 27 5.26 10.00 -22.34
N THR A 28 5.70 10.20 -21.10
CA THR A 28 5.96 9.10 -20.16
C THR A 28 4.67 8.36 -19.80
N VAL A 29 3.59 9.09 -19.52
CA VAL A 29 2.26 8.51 -19.27
C VAL A 29 1.80 7.70 -20.47
N ALA A 30 1.90 8.27 -21.67
CA ALA A 30 1.49 7.58 -22.91
C ALA A 30 2.32 6.29 -23.14
N LEU A 31 3.64 6.35 -22.91
CA LEU A 31 4.53 5.20 -23.05
C LEU A 31 4.19 4.10 -22.03
N MET A 32 4.02 4.44 -20.77
CA MET A 32 3.69 3.47 -19.73
C MET A 32 2.33 2.80 -19.99
N ASN A 33 1.32 3.57 -20.35
CA ASN A 33 0.02 3.01 -20.73
C ASN A 33 0.10 2.10 -21.97
N LYS A 34 0.92 2.47 -22.96
CA LYS A 34 1.13 1.66 -24.19
C LYS A 34 1.74 0.29 -23.87
N ILE A 35 2.62 0.20 -22.88
CA ILE A 35 3.22 -1.08 -22.46
C ILE A 35 2.36 -1.84 -21.42
N GLY A 36 1.10 -1.44 -21.25
CA GLY A 36 0.14 -2.16 -20.39
C GLY A 36 0.15 -1.77 -18.91
N LYS A 37 0.91 -0.75 -18.52
CA LYS A 37 0.87 -0.20 -17.15
C LYS A 37 -0.33 0.74 -16.97
N HIS A 38 -0.59 1.08 -15.71
CA HIS A 38 -1.54 2.13 -15.31
C HIS A 38 -0.73 3.31 -14.78
N ALA A 39 -0.49 4.29 -15.64
CA ALA A 39 0.35 5.44 -15.31
C ALA A 39 -0.48 6.56 -14.65
N VAL A 40 -0.05 6.99 -13.47
CA VAL A 40 -0.68 8.08 -12.71
C VAL A 40 0.32 9.22 -12.56
N PRO A 41 0.12 10.36 -13.24
CA PRO A 41 0.99 11.53 -13.08
C PRO A 41 0.71 12.23 -11.75
N LEU A 42 1.77 12.54 -11.01
CA LEU A 42 1.69 13.39 -9.82
C LEU A 42 1.83 14.86 -10.23
N LYS A 43 1.23 15.77 -9.46
CA LYS A 43 1.34 17.22 -9.70
C LYS A 43 2.69 17.79 -9.31
N LYS A 44 3.37 17.17 -8.35
CA LYS A 44 4.70 17.56 -7.86
C LYS A 44 5.36 16.39 -7.14
N GLU A 45 6.68 16.44 -7.06
CA GLU A 45 7.45 15.55 -6.20
C GLU A 45 7.10 15.76 -4.72
N ALA A 46 6.95 14.67 -3.98
CA ALA A 46 6.79 14.65 -2.54
C ALA A 46 7.53 13.45 -1.97
N LEU A 47 8.08 13.56 -0.77
CA LEU A 47 8.76 12.46 -0.10
C LEU A 47 7.79 11.26 0.05
N GLY A 48 8.21 10.10 -0.44
CA GLY A 48 7.39 8.87 -0.44
C GLY A 48 6.25 8.86 -1.46
N PHE A 49 6.18 9.85 -2.35
CA PHE A 49 5.14 9.99 -3.37
C PHE A 49 3.73 9.86 -2.79
N VAL A 50 2.78 9.22 -3.45
CA VAL A 50 1.42 9.02 -2.90
C VAL A 50 1.30 7.65 -2.24
N GLY A 51 1.69 6.61 -2.95
CA GLY A 51 1.45 5.24 -2.49
C GLY A 51 2.22 4.90 -1.21
N ASN A 52 3.54 5.19 -1.16
CA ASN A 52 4.32 4.94 0.06
C ASN A 52 3.84 5.78 1.24
N ARG A 53 3.36 7.01 1.02
CA ARG A 53 2.81 7.84 2.11
C ARG A 53 1.59 7.18 2.75
N ILE A 54 0.65 6.68 1.93
CA ILE A 54 -0.54 5.98 2.43
C ILE A 54 -0.15 4.68 3.11
N GLN A 55 0.73 3.89 2.48
CA GLN A 55 1.20 2.63 3.05
C GLN A 55 1.87 2.83 4.41
N LEU A 56 2.77 3.79 4.55
CA LEU A 56 3.45 4.05 5.82
C LEU A 56 2.52 4.66 6.90
N ALA A 57 1.51 5.43 6.51
CA ALA A 57 0.48 5.89 7.44
C ALA A 57 -0.32 4.73 8.02
N VAL A 58 -0.72 3.77 7.16
CA VAL A 58 -1.40 2.54 7.60
C VAL A 58 -0.49 1.68 8.49
N LEU A 59 0.77 1.49 8.10
CA LEU A 59 1.72 0.70 8.89
C LEU A 59 2.00 1.30 10.27
N ARG A 60 2.15 2.62 10.36
CA ARG A 60 2.34 3.31 11.64
C ARG A 60 1.19 3.01 12.60
N GLU A 61 -0.05 3.10 12.11
CA GLU A 61 -1.23 2.78 12.91
C GLU A 61 -1.32 1.28 13.22
N ALA A 62 -1.01 0.40 12.27
CA ALA A 62 -1.01 -1.04 12.47
C ALA A 62 -0.05 -1.49 13.58
N PHE A 63 1.17 -0.93 13.61
CA PHE A 63 2.15 -1.21 14.66
C PHE A 63 1.68 -0.66 16.02
N HIS A 64 1.14 0.55 16.05
CA HIS A 64 0.56 1.13 17.26
C HIS A 64 -0.56 0.25 17.86
N ILE A 65 -1.48 -0.23 17.04
CA ILE A 65 -2.55 -1.16 17.47
C ILE A 65 -1.97 -2.43 18.10
N VAL A 66 -0.91 -2.97 17.53
CA VAL A 66 -0.24 -4.17 18.08
C VAL A 66 0.50 -3.86 19.37
N ASP A 67 1.21 -2.74 19.44
CA ASP A 67 1.99 -2.33 20.61
C ASP A 67 1.12 -2.02 21.83
N GLU A 68 -0.02 -1.37 21.60
CA GLU A 68 -1.03 -1.09 22.63
C GLU A 68 -1.86 -2.35 23.02
N GLY A 69 -1.60 -3.49 22.36
CA GLY A 69 -2.32 -4.74 22.64
C GLY A 69 -3.79 -4.72 22.25
N ILE A 70 -4.19 -3.81 21.37
CA ILE A 70 -5.59 -3.72 20.87
C ILE A 70 -5.93 -4.95 20.04
N ALA A 71 -4.99 -5.41 19.19
CA ALA A 71 -5.16 -6.59 18.36
C ALA A 71 -3.82 -7.28 18.08
N SER A 72 -3.85 -8.58 17.74
CA SER A 72 -2.65 -9.28 17.27
C SER A 72 -2.31 -8.89 15.82
N PRO A 73 -1.07 -9.10 15.37
CA PRO A 73 -0.68 -8.86 13.97
C PRO A 73 -1.62 -9.56 12.96
N GLU A 74 -1.99 -10.82 13.24
CA GLU A 74 -2.89 -11.61 12.41
C GLU A 74 -4.28 -10.97 12.31
N ALA A 75 -4.80 -10.48 13.45
CA ALA A 75 -6.11 -9.82 13.47
C ALA A 75 -6.10 -8.50 12.70
N VAL A 76 -5.03 -7.70 12.81
CA VAL A 76 -4.86 -6.46 12.03
C VAL A 76 -4.85 -6.78 10.54
N ASP A 77 -4.05 -7.77 10.12
CA ASP A 77 -3.96 -8.17 8.72
C ASP A 77 -5.31 -8.68 8.18
N ASP A 78 -6.03 -9.50 8.95
CA ASP A 78 -7.32 -10.04 8.54
C ASP A 78 -8.40 -8.95 8.46
N ILE A 79 -8.42 -8.02 9.41
CA ILE A 79 -9.33 -6.86 9.35
C ILE A 79 -9.11 -6.08 8.05
N ILE A 80 -7.87 -5.77 7.70
CA ILE A 80 -7.58 -5.05 6.46
C ILE A 80 -7.96 -5.88 5.22
N LYS A 81 -7.56 -7.16 5.15
CA LYS A 81 -7.84 -8.03 4.00
C LYS A 81 -9.33 -8.23 3.75
N TYR A 82 -10.12 -8.35 4.80
CA TYR A 82 -11.56 -8.63 4.69
C TYR A 82 -12.45 -7.39 4.74
N SER A 83 -11.91 -6.19 4.90
CA SER A 83 -12.64 -4.92 4.92
C SER A 83 -12.09 -3.90 3.92
N LEU A 84 -11.20 -3.02 4.38
CA LEU A 84 -10.68 -1.89 3.60
C LEU A 84 -9.99 -2.35 2.31
N GLY A 85 -9.15 -3.38 2.38
CA GLY A 85 -8.41 -3.89 1.23
C GLY A 85 -9.33 -4.38 0.12
N ARG A 86 -10.42 -5.06 0.46
CA ARG A 86 -11.43 -5.49 -0.52
C ARG A 86 -12.13 -4.33 -1.21
N ARG A 87 -12.54 -3.33 -0.43
CA ARG A 87 -13.28 -2.18 -0.93
C ARG A 87 -12.39 -1.23 -1.74
N TRP A 88 -11.18 -0.95 -1.24
CA TRP A 88 -10.25 -0.03 -1.91
C TRP A 88 -9.68 -0.55 -3.22
N ASN A 89 -9.74 -1.86 -3.44
CA ASN A 89 -9.43 -2.43 -4.75
C ASN A 89 -10.47 -2.08 -5.83
N LEU A 90 -11.70 -1.77 -5.43
CA LEU A 90 -12.79 -1.40 -6.35
C LEU A 90 -12.98 0.11 -6.44
N VAL A 91 -12.93 0.78 -5.31
CA VAL A 91 -13.04 2.23 -5.17
C VAL A 91 -11.96 2.72 -4.20
N GLY A 92 -11.16 3.69 -4.58
CA GLY A 92 -10.09 4.22 -3.72
C GLY A 92 -10.61 4.85 -2.41
N PRO A 93 -9.73 5.19 -1.47
CA PRO A 93 -10.12 5.69 -0.15
C PRO A 93 -10.94 6.98 -0.19
N ILE A 94 -10.65 7.90 -1.12
CA ILE A 94 -11.41 9.16 -1.24
C ILE A 94 -12.84 8.90 -1.73
N ALA A 95 -12.99 8.12 -2.81
CA ALA A 95 -14.31 7.75 -3.31
C ALA A 95 -15.10 6.92 -2.29
N SER A 96 -14.42 6.07 -1.51
CA SER A 96 -15.07 5.35 -0.40
C SER A 96 -15.61 6.30 0.67
N ALA A 97 -14.92 7.40 0.94
CA ALA A 97 -15.39 8.41 1.89
C ALA A 97 -16.62 9.16 1.35
N ASP A 98 -16.62 9.55 0.07
CA ASP A 98 -17.79 10.16 -0.58
C ASP A 98 -19.02 9.23 -0.54
N LEU A 99 -18.83 7.97 -0.85
CA LEU A 99 -19.91 6.97 -0.81
C LEU A 99 -20.45 6.72 0.60
N GLY A 100 -19.60 6.85 1.63
CA GLY A 100 -19.98 6.67 3.03
C GLY A 100 -20.56 7.92 3.72
N GLY A 101 -20.46 9.07 3.07
CA GLY A 101 -20.88 10.36 3.59
C GLY A 101 -19.76 11.11 4.31
N LEU A 102 -19.37 12.28 3.78
CA LEU A 102 -18.28 13.09 4.34
C LEU A 102 -18.60 13.65 5.74
N ASP A 103 -19.87 13.86 6.05
CA ASP A 103 -20.34 14.24 7.39
C ASP A 103 -20.05 13.13 8.42
N VAL A 104 -20.25 11.87 8.05
CA VAL A 104 -19.92 10.71 8.90
C VAL A 104 -18.42 10.67 9.17
N PHE A 105 -17.58 10.79 8.13
CA PHE A 105 -16.13 10.79 8.29
C PHE A 105 -15.61 12.01 9.07
N LYS A 106 -16.23 13.19 8.90
CA LYS A 106 -15.95 14.37 9.72
C LYS A 106 -16.21 14.07 11.20
N ASN A 107 -17.35 13.47 11.52
CA ASN A 107 -17.71 13.16 12.89
C ASN A 107 -16.75 12.14 13.51
N ILE A 108 -16.40 11.07 12.79
CA ILE A 108 -15.43 10.06 13.24
C ILE A 108 -14.06 10.71 13.46
N SER A 109 -13.57 11.49 12.50
CA SER A 109 -12.24 12.12 12.59
C SER A 109 -12.13 13.12 13.75
N SER A 110 -13.24 13.73 14.16
CA SER A 110 -13.25 14.74 15.25
C SER A 110 -12.80 14.20 16.61
N TYR A 111 -12.97 12.92 16.85
CA TYR A 111 -12.52 12.27 18.09
C TYR A 111 -11.36 11.29 17.85
N LEU A 112 -11.33 10.60 16.70
CA LEU A 112 -10.40 9.52 16.49
C LEU A 112 -8.99 10.02 16.11
N TYR A 113 -8.85 11.14 15.40
CA TYR A 113 -7.53 11.65 14.99
C TYR A 113 -6.60 11.98 16.17
N ALA A 114 -7.14 12.32 17.32
CA ALA A 114 -6.35 12.58 18.53
C ALA A 114 -5.76 11.30 19.14
N ASP A 115 -6.39 10.16 18.87
CA ASP A 115 -6.02 8.85 19.40
C ASP A 115 -5.12 8.04 18.45
N LEU A 116 -5.14 8.34 17.15
CA LEU A 116 -4.32 7.67 16.16
C LEU A 116 -2.82 7.95 16.36
N ALA A 117 -1.99 6.99 15.99
CA ALA A 117 -0.54 7.12 16.02
C ALA A 117 -0.03 8.35 15.26
N ASN A 118 0.71 9.24 15.94
CA ASN A 118 1.21 10.50 15.38
C ASN A 118 2.73 10.67 15.51
N ALA A 119 3.46 9.60 15.86
CA ALA A 119 4.91 9.62 15.99
C ALA A 119 5.58 10.09 14.69
N THR A 120 6.63 10.92 14.82
CA THR A 120 7.40 11.48 13.70
C THR A 120 8.74 10.78 13.48
N GLY A 121 9.16 9.94 14.41
CA GLY A 121 10.37 9.09 14.32
C GLY A 121 10.09 7.73 13.71
N THR A 122 11.13 6.90 13.68
CA THR A 122 11.00 5.48 13.35
C THR A 122 10.15 4.79 14.43
N ASP A 123 9.36 3.83 14.01
CA ASP A 123 8.52 3.05 14.91
C ASP A 123 9.39 2.19 15.87
N PRO A 124 9.23 2.30 17.20
CA PRO A 124 10.07 1.57 18.17
C PRO A 124 9.98 0.05 18.04
N THR A 125 8.81 -0.48 17.69
CA THR A 125 8.64 -1.92 17.46
C THR A 125 9.42 -2.36 16.24
N LEU A 126 9.38 -1.58 15.17
CA LEU A 126 10.16 -1.86 13.96
C LEU A 126 11.67 -1.79 14.24
N GLU A 127 12.15 -0.80 15.00
CA GLU A 127 13.56 -0.71 15.43
C GLU A 127 13.97 -1.95 16.23
N LYS A 128 13.20 -2.31 17.24
CA LYS A 128 13.46 -3.49 18.07
C LYS A 128 13.49 -4.79 17.26
N MET A 129 12.61 -4.94 16.27
CA MET A 129 12.61 -6.10 15.39
C MET A 129 13.90 -6.17 14.57
N VAL A 130 14.30 -5.05 13.95
CA VAL A 130 15.53 -4.94 13.14
C VAL A 130 16.77 -5.20 13.99
N ASP A 131 16.88 -4.59 15.17
CA ASP A 131 18.03 -4.75 16.08
C ASP A 131 18.18 -6.21 16.57
N ASN A 132 17.07 -6.93 16.71
CA ASN A 132 17.06 -8.36 17.03
C ASN A 132 17.23 -9.28 15.81
N GLY A 133 17.55 -8.76 14.63
CA GLY A 133 17.76 -9.53 13.41
C GLY A 133 16.48 -10.12 12.82
N LYS A 134 15.29 -9.70 13.29
CA LYS A 134 13.99 -10.15 12.78
C LYS A 134 13.57 -9.32 11.58
N LEU A 135 14.14 -9.63 10.42
CA LEU A 135 13.97 -8.85 9.18
C LEU A 135 12.82 -9.38 8.28
N GLY A 136 11.90 -10.14 8.86
CA GLY A 136 10.81 -10.79 8.11
C GLY A 136 11.32 -11.95 7.25
N LEU A 137 10.82 -12.08 6.03
CA LEU A 137 11.18 -13.16 5.12
C LEU A 137 12.69 -13.29 4.87
N LYS A 138 13.44 -12.22 4.91
CA LYS A 138 14.91 -12.21 4.68
C LYS A 138 15.67 -13.01 5.72
N SER A 139 15.22 -12.99 6.97
CA SER A 139 15.85 -13.69 8.11
C SER A 139 15.08 -14.95 8.52
N GLY A 140 13.94 -15.23 7.88
CA GLY A 140 13.03 -16.30 8.27
C GLY A 140 12.15 -15.98 9.48
N GLN A 141 12.32 -14.82 10.10
CA GLN A 141 11.54 -14.35 11.25
C GLN A 141 11.24 -12.86 11.19
N GLY A 142 10.02 -12.48 11.56
CA GLY A 142 9.55 -11.11 11.71
C GLY A 142 8.41 -11.10 12.73
N PHE A 143 7.30 -10.42 12.41
CA PHE A 143 6.04 -10.59 13.15
C PHE A 143 5.51 -12.01 13.00
N TYR A 144 5.86 -12.68 11.90
CA TYR A 144 5.51 -14.07 11.60
C TYR A 144 6.76 -14.95 11.49
N ASP A 145 6.55 -16.26 11.62
CA ASP A 145 7.55 -17.27 11.29
C ASP A 145 7.49 -17.58 9.78
N TRP A 146 8.59 -17.29 9.08
CA TRP A 146 8.76 -17.47 7.64
C TRP A 146 9.70 -18.65 7.30
N GLN A 147 10.04 -19.49 8.28
CA GLN A 147 10.98 -20.59 8.09
C GLN A 147 10.41 -21.67 7.17
N GLY A 148 11.31 -22.47 6.62
CA GLY A 148 10.96 -23.57 5.70
C GLY A 148 10.31 -23.05 4.40
N ASP A 149 9.24 -23.70 3.97
CA ASP A 149 8.53 -23.36 2.72
C ASP A 149 7.35 -22.39 2.91
N THR A 150 7.05 -21.99 4.15
CA THR A 150 5.91 -21.12 4.45
C THR A 150 5.99 -19.79 3.70
N GLY A 151 7.13 -19.12 3.79
CA GLY A 151 7.33 -17.83 3.11
C GLY A 151 7.28 -17.96 1.59
N LYS A 152 7.89 -19.00 1.02
CA LYS A 152 7.86 -19.27 -0.42
C LYS A 152 6.44 -19.51 -0.93
N ARG A 153 5.65 -20.30 -0.20
CA ARG A 153 4.25 -20.59 -0.55
C ARG A 153 3.40 -19.32 -0.55
N ILE A 154 3.47 -18.53 0.50
CA ILE A 154 2.70 -17.28 0.58
C ILE A 154 3.07 -16.30 -0.53
N VAL A 155 4.36 -16.19 -0.88
CA VAL A 155 4.79 -15.37 -2.02
C VAL A 155 4.22 -15.91 -3.33
N ALA A 156 4.28 -17.22 -3.55
CA ALA A 156 3.76 -17.86 -4.76
C ALA A 156 2.22 -17.68 -4.88
N ASP A 157 1.49 -17.88 -3.80
CA ASP A 157 0.03 -17.70 -3.75
C ASP A 157 -0.36 -16.24 -4.03
N ARG A 158 0.35 -15.27 -3.41
CA ARG A 158 0.17 -13.85 -3.70
C ARG A 158 0.44 -13.53 -5.16
N ASP A 159 1.55 -13.99 -5.71
CA ASP A 159 1.95 -13.69 -7.08
C ASP A 159 0.98 -14.31 -8.09
N ALA A 160 0.46 -15.52 -7.83
CA ALA A 160 -0.58 -16.14 -8.63
C ALA A 160 -1.88 -15.32 -8.61
N ALA A 161 -2.33 -14.88 -7.43
CA ALA A 161 -3.52 -14.03 -7.29
C ALA A 161 -3.36 -12.68 -8.00
N LEU A 162 -2.20 -12.04 -7.88
CA LEU A 162 -1.90 -10.78 -8.59
C LEU A 162 -1.88 -10.98 -10.12
N LEU A 163 -1.35 -12.09 -10.60
CA LEU A 163 -1.35 -12.42 -12.02
C LEU A 163 -2.78 -12.61 -12.56
N ASP A 164 -3.67 -13.23 -11.78
CA ASP A 164 -5.06 -13.41 -12.18
C ASP A 164 -5.83 -12.09 -12.19
N GLN A 165 -5.59 -11.20 -11.24
CA GLN A 165 -6.11 -9.83 -11.27
C GLN A 165 -5.62 -9.07 -12.51
N LEU A 166 -4.33 -9.15 -12.83
CA LEU A 166 -3.76 -8.50 -14.01
C LEU A 166 -4.36 -9.01 -15.32
N LYS A 167 -4.64 -10.32 -15.44
CA LYS A 167 -5.34 -10.90 -16.59
C LYS A 167 -6.77 -10.36 -16.69
N HIS A 168 -7.47 -10.27 -15.56
CA HIS A 168 -8.83 -9.71 -15.52
C HIS A 168 -8.84 -8.24 -15.99
N ASP A 169 -7.93 -7.42 -15.48
CA ASP A 169 -7.80 -6.00 -15.87
C ASP A 169 -7.51 -5.83 -17.37
N HIS A 170 -6.71 -6.73 -17.96
CA HIS A 170 -6.44 -6.72 -19.41
C HIS A 170 -7.66 -7.08 -20.26
N ASN A 171 -8.48 -8.00 -19.79
CA ASN A 171 -9.69 -8.40 -20.51
C ASN A 171 -10.76 -7.31 -20.44
N ALA A 172 -10.96 -6.70 -19.26
CA ALA A 172 -11.90 -5.60 -19.09
C ALA A 172 -11.59 -4.31 -19.90
N LYS A 173 -10.35 -4.17 -20.40
CA LYS A 173 -9.97 -3.04 -21.29
C LYS A 173 -10.23 -3.30 -22.77
N LYS A 174 -10.65 -4.51 -23.15
CA LYS A 174 -10.91 -4.90 -24.54
C LYS A 174 -12.40 -4.81 -24.92
N ASP A 175 -13.26 -4.72 -23.91
CA ASP A 175 -14.70 -4.50 -24.04
C ASP A 175 -15.01 -2.99 -23.91
#